data_21df8c156ec9ade3fc4b4715a85050fa
#
_entry.id   21df8c156ec9ade3fc4b4715a85050fa
#
_cell.length_a   1.000
_cell.length_b   1.000
_cell.length_c   1.000
_cell.angle_alpha   90.00
_cell.angle_beta   90.00
_cell.angle_gamma   90.00
#
_symmetry.space_group_name_H-M   'P 1'
#
loop_
_entity.id
_entity.type
_entity.pdbx_description
1 polymer ?
#
loop_
_entity_poly.entity_id
_entity_poly.type
_entity_poly.pdbx_seq_one_letter_code
_entity_poly.pdbx_strand_id
1 'polypeptide(L)'
;MESPVDFLLNLPGVTVVRHSQVEGCICFHLKILATEMDCPHCGKPTKELHQVRPILVRDLPSFGQPVYLKVPRRNFYCRACQKYVTQRVDFLNWRRQYTRRYEQNVYQRVLHNSVEQISREEGLTYEQIEGIFSAVSSREKKKTGVKSNGSVWMKSVKERVTEIL
;
A
#
# COMPACT_ATOMS: atom_id res chain seq x y z
N MET A 1 -2.06 -10.63 -22.82
CA MET A 1 -1.30 -9.49 -23.36
C MET A 1 -0.99 -8.56 -22.21
N GLU A 2 0.26 -8.41 -21.89
CA GLU A 2 0.69 -7.41 -20.92
C GLU A 2 0.63 -6.04 -21.59
N SER A 3 0.03 -5.09 -20.91
CA SER A 3 0.00 -3.69 -21.38
C SER A 3 1.42 -3.11 -21.30
N PRO A 4 1.86 -2.24 -22.23
CA PRO A 4 3.13 -1.52 -22.06
C PRO A 4 3.25 -0.79 -20.72
N VAL A 5 2.12 -0.42 -20.13
CA VAL A 5 2.05 0.22 -18.81
C VAL A 5 2.36 -0.78 -17.69
N ASP A 6 2.10 -2.08 -17.85
CA ASP A 6 2.39 -3.10 -16.85
C ASP A 6 3.89 -3.19 -16.59
N PHE A 7 4.70 -3.10 -17.64
CA PHE A 7 6.16 -3.05 -17.52
C PHE A 7 6.64 -1.84 -16.72
N LEU A 8 6.05 -0.67 -16.95
CA LEU A 8 6.41 0.57 -16.23
C LEU A 8 5.95 0.53 -14.77
N LEU A 9 4.74 0.02 -14.52
CA LEU A 9 4.21 -0.12 -13.17
C LEU A 9 4.96 -1.19 -12.36
N ASN A 10 5.41 -2.26 -13.01
CA ASN A 10 6.15 -3.37 -12.39
C ASN A 10 5.48 -3.86 -11.09
N LEU A 11 4.19 -4.16 -11.16
CA LEU A 11 3.41 -4.70 -10.05
C LEU A 11 3.07 -6.16 -10.31
N PRO A 12 3.45 -7.10 -9.42
CA PRO A 12 3.24 -8.52 -9.66
C PRO A 12 1.77 -8.91 -9.60
N GLY A 13 1.36 -9.83 -10.48
CA GLY A 13 0.06 -10.48 -10.44
C GLY A 13 -1.14 -9.62 -10.88
N VAL A 14 -0.89 -8.47 -11.47
CA VAL A 14 -1.93 -7.56 -11.97
C VAL A 14 -1.61 -7.05 -13.37
N THR A 15 -2.62 -6.58 -14.07
CA THR A 15 -2.49 -5.86 -15.36
C THR A 15 -3.38 -4.62 -15.35
N VAL A 16 -2.96 -3.59 -16.08
CA VAL A 16 -3.74 -2.35 -16.27
C VAL A 16 -4.76 -2.56 -17.38
N VAL A 17 -6.03 -2.49 -17.04
CA VAL A 17 -7.13 -2.63 -18.02
C VAL A 17 -7.65 -1.28 -18.51
N ARG A 18 -7.44 -0.23 -17.76
CA ARG A 18 -7.86 1.15 -18.09
C ARG A 18 -7.02 2.16 -17.34
N HIS A 19 -6.80 3.31 -17.92
CA HIS A 19 -6.24 4.48 -17.23
C HIS A 19 -7.16 5.69 -17.42
N SER A 20 -7.10 6.63 -16.51
CA SER A 20 -7.78 7.92 -16.56
C SER A 20 -6.92 8.98 -15.90
N GLN A 21 -7.08 10.21 -16.34
CA GLN A 21 -6.45 11.37 -15.70
C GLN A 21 -7.57 12.28 -15.18
N VAL A 22 -7.51 12.59 -13.91
CA VAL A 22 -8.53 13.43 -13.23
C VAL A 22 -7.79 14.40 -12.32
N GLU A 23 -8.05 15.69 -12.50
CA GLU A 23 -7.50 16.77 -11.65
C GLU A 23 -5.98 16.70 -11.43
N GLY A 24 -5.23 16.39 -12.47
CA GLY A 24 -3.77 16.27 -12.40
C GLY A 24 -3.25 14.98 -11.75
N CYS A 25 -4.13 14.04 -11.44
CA CYS A 25 -3.78 12.71 -10.94
C CYS A 25 -3.94 11.64 -12.03
N ILE A 26 -3.07 10.65 -12.03
CA ILE A 26 -3.18 9.47 -12.91
C ILE A 26 -3.85 8.34 -12.11
N CYS A 27 -4.89 7.75 -12.66
CA CYS A 27 -5.56 6.60 -12.06
C CYS A 27 -5.48 5.38 -12.99
N PHE A 28 -4.87 4.29 -12.53
CA PHE A 28 -4.82 3.00 -13.21
C PHE A 28 -5.84 2.04 -12.62
N HIS A 29 -6.69 1.48 -13.48
CA HIS A 29 -7.63 0.43 -13.11
C HIS A 29 -6.95 -0.92 -13.33
N LEU A 30 -6.77 -1.67 -12.24
CA LEU A 30 -6.07 -2.93 -12.27
C LEU A 30 -7.04 -4.12 -12.34
N LYS A 31 -6.59 -5.18 -12.99
CA LYS A 31 -7.18 -6.52 -12.95
C LYS A 31 -6.18 -7.48 -12.32
N ILE A 32 -6.63 -8.28 -11.36
CA ILE A 32 -5.81 -9.34 -10.77
C ILE A 32 -5.83 -10.53 -11.70
N LEU A 33 -4.66 -11.06 -12.07
CA LEU A 33 -4.50 -12.13 -13.05
C LEU A 33 -4.91 -13.50 -12.49
N ALA A 34 -4.60 -13.77 -11.22
CA ALA A 34 -4.98 -15.01 -10.56
C ALA A 34 -6.51 -15.17 -10.51
N THR A 35 -7.04 -16.32 -10.88
CA THR A 35 -8.49 -16.65 -10.83
C THR A 35 -8.91 -17.33 -9.53
N GLU A 36 -7.96 -17.84 -8.78
CA GLU A 36 -8.14 -18.54 -7.52
C GLU A 36 -7.13 -18.06 -6.47
N MET A 37 -7.31 -18.45 -5.24
CA MET A 37 -6.37 -18.21 -4.15
C MET A 37 -6.38 -19.36 -3.15
N ASP A 38 -5.27 -19.56 -2.46
CA ASP A 38 -5.22 -20.52 -1.35
C ASP A 38 -5.87 -19.91 -0.11
N CYS A 39 -6.74 -20.69 0.52
CA CYS A 39 -7.40 -20.28 1.75
C CYS A 39 -6.37 -20.17 2.89
N PRO A 40 -6.23 -19.01 3.55
CA PRO A 40 -5.27 -18.85 4.64
C PRO A 40 -5.58 -19.65 5.89
N HIS A 41 -6.79 -20.26 5.99
CA HIS A 41 -7.21 -21.06 7.14
C HIS A 41 -6.98 -22.55 6.97
N CYS A 42 -7.17 -23.08 5.76
CA CYS A 42 -7.08 -24.52 5.51
C CYS A 42 -6.09 -24.91 4.39
N GLY A 43 -5.46 -23.92 3.73
CA GLY A 43 -4.50 -24.15 2.65
C GLY A 43 -5.09 -24.68 1.33
N LYS A 44 -6.42 -24.90 1.26
CA LYS A 44 -7.05 -25.42 0.04
C LYS A 44 -7.33 -24.30 -0.96
N PRO A 45 -7.20 -24.54 -2.28
CA PRO A 45 -7.53 -23.57 -3.30
C PRO A 45 -9.02 -23.24 -3.27
N THR A 46 -9.35 -21.97 -3.41
CA THR A 46 -10.73 -21.49 -3.50
C THR A 46 -10.92 -20.61 -4.73
N LYS A 47 -12.00 -20.89 -5.48
CA LYS A 47 -12.36 -20.18 -6.74
C LYS A 47 -13.69 -19.45 -6.61
N GLU A 48 -14.46 -19.72 -5.58
CA GLU A 48 -15.79 -19.16 -5.44
C GLU A 48 -15.72 -17.70 -5.03
N LEU A 49 -15.84 -16.83 -6.03
CA LEU A 49 -15.84 -15.40 -5.84
C LEU A 49 -17.17 -14.95 -5.25
N HIS A 50 -17.17 -14.43 -4.03
CA HIS A 50 -18.34 -13.93 -3.36
C HIS A 50 -18.61 -12.45 -3.63
N GLN A 51 -17.55 -11.62 -3.58
CA GLN A 51 -17.70 -10.18 -3.73
C GLN A 51 -16.40 -9.53 -4.26
N VAL A 52 -16.58 -8.47 -5.05
CA VAL A 52 -15.50 -7.58 -5.47
C VAL A 52 -15.82 -6.16 -5.03
N ARG A 53 -14.92 -5.55 -4.26
CA ARG A 53 -14.99 -4.13 -3.88
C ARG A 53 -13.72 -3.44 -4.36
N PRO A 54 -13.80 -2.50 -5.30
CA PRO A 54 -12.63 -1.74 -5.69
C PRO A 54 -12.20 -0.81 -4.55
N ILE A 55 -10.89 -0.75 -4.31
CA ILE A 55 -10.26 0.20 -3.38
C ILE A 55 -9.33 1.10 -4.15
N LEU A 56 -9.19 2.34 -3.71
CA LEU A 56 -8.24 3.30 -4.26
C LEU A 56 -6.97 3.28 -3.39
N VAL A 57 -5.83 3.07 -4.04
CA VAL A 57 -4.53 2.93 -3.38
C VAL A 57 -3.57 3.94 -4.01
N ARG A 58 -2.88 4.73 -3.21
CA ARG A 58 -1.86 5.65 -3.69
C ARG A 58 -0.56 4.92 -3.94
N ASP A 59 0.08 5.25 -5.06
CA ASP A 59 1.37 4.73 -5.47
C ASP A 59 2.40 5.85 -5.65
N LEU A 60 3.62 5.50 -6.00
CA LEU A 60 4.66 6.47 -6.31
C LEU A 60 4.20 7.41 -7.44
N PRO A 61 4.51 8.72 -7.35
CA PRO A 61 4.18 9.66 -8.40
C PRO A 61 4.91 9.31 -9.68
N SER A 62 4.29 9.62 -10.81
CA SER A 62 4.87 9.44 -12.14
C SER A 62 4.82 10.76 -12.90
N PHE A 63 5.96 11.18 -13.47
CA PHE A 63 6.06 12.43 -14.21
C PHE A 63 5.56 13.67 -13.43
N GLY A 64 5.81 13.72 -12.13
CA GLY A 64 5.38 14.81 -11.25
C GLY A 64 3.89 14.79 -10.88
N GLN A 65 3.14 13.75 -11.28
CA GLN A 65 1.72 13.61 -10.98
C GLN A 65 1.48 12.50 -9.95
N PRO A 66 0.58 12.69 -8.98
CA PRO A 66 0.15 11.63 -8.08
C PRO A 66 -0.48 10.47 -8.86
N VAL A 67 -0.14 9.24 -8.47
CA VAL A 67 -0.67 8.02 -9.08
C VAL A 67 -1.55 7.29 -8.09
N TYR A 68 -2.72 6.89 -8.55
CA TYR A 68 -3.67 6.06 -7.82
C TYR A 68 -3.95 4.77 -8.59
N LEU A 69 -4.06 3.68 -7.84
CA LEU A 69 -4.39 2.36 -8.36
C LEU A 69 -5.79 1.98 -7.87
N LYS A 70 -6.70 1.72 -8.79
CA LYS A 70 -8.00 1.14 -8.46
C LYS A 70 -7.87 -0.39 -8.47
N VAL A 71 -7.71 -0.95 -7.27
CA VAL A 71 -7.43 -2.38 -7.06
C VAL A 71 -8.75 -3.10 -6.76
N PRO A 72 -9.13 -4.15 -7.50
CA PRO A 72 -10.31 -4.95 -7.20
C PRO A 72 -10.04 -5.84 -5.98
N ARG A 73 -10.50 -5.43 -4.80
CA ARG A 73 -10.43 -6.25 -3.60
C ARG A 73 -11.47 -7.36 -3.68
N ARG A 74 -11.00 -8.60 -3.85
CA ARG A 74 -11.84 -9.77 -4.02
C ARG A 74 -12.01 -10.53 -2.72
N ASN A 75 -13.23 -10.98 -2.45
CA ASN A 75 -13.58 -11.82 -1.33
C ASN A 75 -14.10 -13.15 -1.85
N PHE A 76 -13.51 -14.25 -1.41
CA PHE A 76 -13.85 -15.62 -1.83
C PHE A 76 -14.52 -16.37 -0.68
N TYR A 77 -15.37 -17.33 -1.03
CA TYR A 77 -15.92 -18.29 -0.07
C TYR A 77 -15.18 -19.61 -0.17
N CYS A 78 -14.58 -20.04 0.93
CA CYS A 78 -13.92 -21.35 1.01
C CYS A 78 -14.90 -22.41 1.48
N ARG A 79 -15.28 -23.33 0.58
CA ARG A 79 -16.20 -24.43 0.93
C ARG A 79 -15.63 -25.39 1.95
N ALA A 80 -14.32 -25.60 1.94
CA ALA A 80 -13.66 -26.58 2.82
C ALA A 80 -13.72 -26.20 4.30
N CYS A 81 -13.57 -24.92 4.63
CA CYS A 81 -13.65 -24.43 6.01
C CYS A 81 -14.84 -23.51 6.26
N GLN A 82 -15.71 -23.30 5.26
CA GLN A 82 -16.93 -22.49 5.33
C GLN A 82 -16.69 -21.04 5.78
N LYS A 83 -15.58 -20.45 5.32
CA LYS A 83 -15.20 -19.09 5.70
C LYS A 83 -15.03 -18.18 4.48
N TYR A 84 -15.37 -16.91 4.68
CA TYR A 84 -15.03 -15.85 3.70
C TYR A 84 -13.60 -15.41 3.89
N VAL A 85 -12.86 -15.31 2.80
CA VAL A 85 -11.45 -14.95 2.80
C VAL A 85 -11.19 -13.87 1.78
N THR A 86 -10.47 -12.83 2.19
CA THR A 86 -10.11 -11.72 1.30
C THR A 86 -8.75 -11.98 0.66
N GLN A 87 -8.68 -11.88 -0.66
CA GLN A 87 -7.44 -12.00 -1.39
C GLN A 87 -6.47 -10.89 -1.02
N ARG A 88 -5.23 -11.26 -0.79
CA ARG A 88 -4.11 -10.32 -0.59
C ARG A 88 -3.37 -10.15 -1.89
N VAL A 89 -2.87 -8.95 -2.11
CA VAL A 89 -1.94 -8.63 -3.21
C VAL A 89 -0.59 -8.24 -2.64
N ASP A 90 0.49 -8.64 -3.30
CA ASP A 90 1.84 -8.55 -2.73
C ASP A 90 2.35 -7.12 -2.57
N PHE A 91 1.90 -6.20 -3.40
CA PHE A 91 2.31 -4.80 -3.37
C PHE A 91 1.56 -3.94 -2.35
N LEU A 92 0.58 -4.51 -1.60
CA LEU A 92 -0.26 -3.81 -0.65
C LEU A 92 -0.28 -4.52 0.70
N ASN A 93 -0.12 -3.76 1.78
CA ASN A 93 -0.31 -4.28 3.13
C ASN A 93 -1.79 -4.31 3.52
N TRP A 94 -2.13 -5.18 4.45
CA TRP A 94 -3.50 -5.34 4.93
C TRP A 94 -4.04 -4.03 5.51
N ARG A 95 -5.24 -3.62 5.07
CA ARG A 95 -5.93 -2.40 5.50
C ARG A 95 -5.17 -1.08 5.24
N ARG A 96 -4.18 -1.10 4.33
CA ARG A 96 -3.48 0.12 3.92
C ARG A 96 -4.02 0.65 2.60
N GLN A 97 -3.93 1.99 2.41
CA GLN A 97 -4.33 2.70 1.20
C GLN A 97 -3.12 3.20 0.40
N TYR A 98 -1.95 2.68 0.70
CA TYR A 98 -0.68 3.02 0.07
C TYR A 98 0.02 1.75 -0.36
N THR A 99 0.65 1.76 -1.54
CA THR A 99 1.52 0.64 -1.93
C THR A 99 2.71 0.52 -1.00
N ARG A 100 3.29 -0.68 -0.88
CA ARG A 100 4.48 -0.89 -0.04
C ARG A 100 5.64 0.02 -0.44
N ARG A 101 5.83 0.22 -1.76
CA ARG A 101 6.91 1.08 -2.28
C ARG A 101 6.66 2.55 -1.99
N TYR A 102 5.41 3.01 -2.01
CA TYR A 102 5.06 4.37 -1.61
C TYR A 102 5.33 4.58 -0.11
N GLU A 103 4.86 3.67 0.75
CA GLU A 103 5.14 3.74 2.19
C GLU A 103 6.66 3.75 2.47
N GLN A 104 7.42 2.91 1.78
CA GLN A 104 8.88 2.87 1.92
C GLN A 104 9.53 4.17 1.47
N ASN A 105 9.08 4.77 0.38
CA ASN A 105 9.58 6.06 -0.10
C ASN A 105 9.31 7.18 0.92
N VAL A 106 8.09 7.30 1.42
CA VAL A 106 7.73 8.29 2.45
C VAL A 106 8.58 8.07 3.70
N TYR A 107 8.75 6.82 4.15
CA TYR A 107 9.57 6.48 5.31
C TYR A 107 11.02 6.95 5.14
N GLN A 108 11.65 6.66 3.99
CA GLN A 108 13.03 7.10 3.72
C GLN A 108 13.14 8.63 3.70
N ARG A 109 12.15 9.32 3.15
CA ARG A 109 12.14 10.78 3.12
C ARG A 109 12.00 11.40 4.51
N VAL A 110 11.20 10.80 5.40
CA VAL A 110 11.05 11.24 6.81
C VAL A 110 12.36 11.14 7.58
N LEU A 111 13.24 10.19 7.23
CA LEU A 111 14.56 10.07 7.88
C LEU A 111 15.49 11.25 7.57
N HIS A 112 15.28 11.94 6.43
CA HIS A 112 16.21 12.94 5.92
C HIS A 112 15.61 14.35 5.76
N ASN A 113 14.28 14.49 5.81
CA ASN A 113 13.56 15.74 5.60
C ASN A 113 12.60 16.04 6.75
N SER A 114 12.14 17.29 6.83
CA SER A 114 11.11 17.64 7.80
C SER A 114 9.73 17.06 7.41
N VAL A 115 8.92 16.74 8.41
CA VAL A 115 7.56 16.21 8.21
C VAL A 115 6.68 17.22 7.48
N GLU A 116 6.86 18.52 7.76
CA GLU A 116 6.12 19.60 7.09
C GLU A 116 6.41 19.67 5.60
N GLN A 117 7.69 19.51 5.21
CA GLN A 117 8.06 19.50 3.81
C GLN A 117 7.37 18.33 3.09
N ILE A 118 7.41 17.13 3.67
CA ILE A 118 6.77 15.94 3.11
C ILE A 118 5.25 16.12 3.06
N SER A 119 4.65 16.69 4.11
CA SER A 119 3.21 17.00 4.15
C SER A 119 2.80 17.90 2.99
N ARG A 120 3.55 18.96 2.71
CA ARG A 120 3.27 19.88 1.60
C ARG A 120 3.47 19.23 0.24
N GLU A 121 4.56 18.49 0.05
CA GLU A 121 4.91 17.88 -1.23
C GLU A 121 3.96 16.73 -1.59
N GLU A 122 3.59 15.91 -0.61
CA GLU A 122 2.73 14.73 -0.82
C GLU A 122 1.24 15.03 -0.58
N GLY A 123 0.89 16.16 0.03
CA GLY A 123 -0.49 16.44 0.45
C GLY A 123 -1.00 15.44 1.50
N LEU A 124 -0.12 14.97 2.38
CA LEU A 124 -0.45 14.06 3.49
C LEU A 124 -0.60 14.85 4.78
N THR A 125 -1.51 14.41 5.66
CA THR A 125 -1.58 14.94 7.03
C THR A 125 -0.44 14.36 7.89
N TYR A 126 -0.17 15.00 9.02
CA TYR A 126 0.84 14.52 9.98
C TYR A 126 0.53 13.10 10.45
N GLU A 127 -0.74 12.80 10.76
CA GLU A 127 -1.18 11.49 11.22
C GLU A 127 -0.99 10.42 10.15
N GLN A 128 -1.17 10.77 8.87
CA GLN A 128 -0.93 9.86 7.75
C GLN A 128 0.56 9.54 7.62
N ILE A 129 1.43 10.54 7.74
CA ILE A 129 2.88 10.36 7.70
C ILE A 129 3.35 9.55 8.91
N GLU A 130 2.89 9.85 10.13
CA GLU A 130 3.19 9.10 11.35
C GLU A 130 2.73 7.64 11.22
N GLY A 131 1.54 7.42 10.69
CA GLY A 131 1.00 6.09 10.46
C GLY A 131 1.81 5.26 9.44
N ILE A 132 2.31 5.90 8.38
CA ILE A 132 3.21 5.26 7.41
C ILE A 132 4.55 4.94 8.08
N PHE A 133 5.16 5.91 8.75
CA PHE A 133 6.45 5.75 9.42
C PHE A 133 6.43 4.63 10.46
N SER A 134 5.42 4.61 11.32
CA SER A 134 5.22 3.58 12.35
C SER A 134 5.06 2.19 11.74
N ALA A 135 4.26 2.07 10.68
CA ALA A 135 4.03 0.79 10.00
C ALA A 135 5.29 0.24 9.33
N VAL A 136 6.09 1.09 8.68
CA VAL A 136 7.35 0.67 8.03
C VAL A 136 8.39 0.34 9.08
N SER A 137 8.59 1.19 10.09
CA SER A 137 9.53 0.93 11.20
C SER A 137 9.28 -0.41 11.88
N SER A 138 8.02 -0.74 12.13
CA SER A 138 7.64 -2.02 12.76
C SER A 138 7.98 -3.23 11.88
N ARG A 139 7.88 -3.08 10.55
CA ARG A 139 8.24 -4.13 9.59
C ARG A 139 9.75 -4.33 9.49
N GLU A 140 10.51 -3.23 9.43
CA GLU A 140 11.98 -3.27 9.37
C GLU A 140 12.56 -3.92 10.65
N LYS A 141 12.04 -3.57 11.83
CA LYS A 141 12.43 -4.22 13.10
C LYS A 141 12.21 -5.73 13.10
N LYS A 142 11.09 -6.19 12.52
CA LYS A 142 10.80 -7.63 12.42
C LYS A 142 11.76 -8.35 11.49
N LYS A 143 12.24 -7.69 10.42
CA LYS A 143 13.20 -8.27 9.48
C LYS A 143 14.61 -8.39 10.07
N THR A 144 15.05 -7.37 10.82
CA THR A 144 16.42 -7.29 11.35
C THR A 144 16.61 -8.03 12.66
N GLY A 145 15.55 -8.48 13.33
CA GLY A 145 15.61 -9.13 14.65
C GLY A 145 16.14 -8.23 15.77
N VAL A 146 16.41 -6.96 15.49
CA VAL A 146 16.98 -6.00 16.43
C VAL A 146 15.88 -5.45 17.33
N LYS A 147 15.95 -5.73 18.63
CA LYS A 147 15.22 -4.98 19.65
C LYS A 147 15.83 -3.57 19.77
N SER A 148 15.64 -2.71 18.79
CA SER A 148 16.03 -1.31 18.91
C SER A 148 14.97 -0.57 19.73
N ASN A 149 15.41 0.25 20.69
CA ASN A 149 14.57 1.14 21.48
C ASN A 149 13.80 2.12 20.59
N GLY A 150 12.65 1.67 20.08
CA GLY A 150 11.78 2.48 19.20
C GLY A 150 11.17 3.71 19.88
N SER A 151 11.40 3.88 21.17
CA SER A 151 10.95 5.04 21.95
C SER A 151 11.75 6.33 21.65
N VAL A 152 13.02 6.21 21.26
CA VAL A 152 13.89 7.39 21.05
C VAL A 152 13.55 8.11 19.75
N TRP A 153 13.29 7.36 18.66
CA TRP A 153 12.97 7.97 17.36
C TRP A 153 11.53 8.52 17.28
N MET A 154 10.56 7.84 17.91
CA MET A 154 9.19 8.36 18.00
C MET A 154 9.11 9.60 18.89
N LYS A 155 9.93 9.69 19.96
CA LYS A 155 10.08 10.93 20.73
C LYS A 155 10.65 12.05 19.86
N SER A 156 11.71 11.81 19.10
CA SER A 156 12.34 12.82 18.24
C SER A 156 11.39 13.35 17.15
N VAL A 157 10.54 12.51 16.58
CA VAL A 157 9.52 12.98 15.60
C VAL A 157 8.40 13.74 16.29
N LYS A 158 7.93 13.30 17.47
CA LYS A 158 6.94 14.02 18.28
C LYS A 158 7.49 15.33 18.84
N GLU A 159 8.72 15.35 19.32
CA GLU A 159 9.38 16.55 19.84
C GLU A 159 9.58 17.59 18.74
N ARG A 160 9.99 17.20 17.53
CA ARG A 160 10.10 18.13 16.38
C ARG A 160 8.74 18.69 15.92
N VAL A 161 7.64 17.96 16.13
CA VAL A 161 6.29 18.44 15.83
C VAL A 161 5.79 19.39 16.91
N THR A 162 6.19 19.21 18.18
CA THR A 162 5.74 20.03 19.31
C THR A 162 6.53 21.35 19.46
N GLU A 163 7.75 21.43 18.92
CA GLU A 163 8.57 22.66 18.96
C GLU A 163 8.13 23.73 17.96
N ILE A 164 7.13 23.46 17.11
CA ILE A 164 6.66 24.35 16.01
C ILE A 164 5.22 24.85 16.24
N LEU A 165 4.57 24.44 17.32
CA LEU A 165 3.28 24.99 17.78
C LEU A 165 3.47 26.00 18.91
#